data_af9c079289763df81d33a125f7f42800
#
_entry.id   af9c079289763df81d33a125f7f42800
#
_cell.length_a   1.000
_cell.length_b   1.000
_cell.length_c   1.000
_cell.angle_alpha   90.00
_cell.angle_beta   90.00
_cell.angle_gamma   90.00
#
_symmetry.space_group_name_H-M   'P 1'
#
loop_
_entity.id
_entity.type
_entity.pdbx_description
1 polymer ?
#
loop_
_entity_poly.entity_id
_entity_poly.type
_entity_poly.pdbx_seq_one_letter_code
_entity_poly.pdbx_strand_id
1 'polypeptide(L)'
;MYKLLFFLHKTDDEDVLQFFRDNTIKKLEGIIGKDVDIAEVESNLLLEQKYTYYCEISAVSKEEMDRMMHSKAGKELNKSLMDFHKNITVITVNYNQEKI
;
A
#
# COMPACT_ATOMS: atom_id res chain seq x y z
N MET A 1 -5.81 8.86 13.22
CA MET A 1 -5.07 7.80 12.53
C MET A 1 -5.01 8.07 11.05
N TYR A 2 -3.87 7.90 10.46
CA TYR A 2 -3.63 8.14 9.03
C TYR A 2 -3.12 6.85 8.40
N LYS A 3 -3.70 6.46 7.25
CA LYS A 3 -3.34 5.19 6.60
C LYS A 3 -3.01 5.40 5.13
N LEU A 4 -2.09 4.58 4.64
CA LEU A 4 -1.87 4.36 3.21
C LEU A 4 -2.40 2.98 2.87
N LEU A 5 -3.32 2.93 1.91
CA LEU A 5 -3.95 1.70 1.43
C LEU A 5 -3.37 1.35 0.06
N PHE A 6 -2.86 0.13 -0.07
CA PHE A 6 -2.22 -0.35 -1.29
C PHE A 6 -3.05 -1.46 -1.91
N PHE A 7 -3.49 -1.24 -3.14
CA PHE A 7 -4.27 -2.22 -3.91
C PHE A 7 -3.50 -2.65 -5.14
N LEU A 8 -3.11 -3.90 -5.20
CA LEU A 8 -2.51 -4.46 -6.42
C LEU A 8 -3.61 -4.73 -7.42
N HIS A 9 -3.46 -4.20 -8.63
CA HIS A 9 -4.44 -4.40 -9.70
C HIS A 9 -4.54 -5.88 -10.06
N LYS A 10 -5.71 -6.29 -10.53
CA LYS A 10 -5.96 -7.66 -10.92
C LYS A 10 -4.98 -8.07 -12.02
N THR A 11 -4.26 -9.16 -11.78
CA THR A 11 -3.27 -9.69 -12.70
C THR A 11 -3.02 -11.16 -12.44
N ASP A 12 -2.65 -11.90 -13.49
CA ASP A 12 -2.11 -13.24 -13.40
C ASP A 12 -0.64 -13.29 -13.81
N ASP A 13 -0.03 -12.12 -14.04
CA ASP A 13 1.38 -12.01 -14.40
C ASP A 13 2.25 -12.29 -13.17
N GLU A 14 2.97 -13.41 -13.21
CA GLU A 14 3.83 -13.84 -12.12
C GLU A 14 4.94 -12.83 -11.80
N ASP A 15 5.46 -12.13 -12.80
CA ASP A 15 6.50 -11.13 -12.58
C ASP A 15 5.97 -9.94 -11.78
N VAL A 16 4.73 -9.53 -12.05
CA VAL A 16 4.05 -8.46 -11.30
C VAL A 16 3.80 -8.91 -9.87
N LEU A 17 3.29 -10.12 -9.67
CA LEU A 17 3.03 -10.68 -8.34
C LEU A 17 4.32 -10.80 -7.53
N GLN A 18 5.38 -11.29 -8.15
CA GLN A 18 6.68 -11.44 -7.50
C GLN A 18 7.27 -10.07 -7.11
N PHE A 19 7.20 -9.10 -8.01
CA PHE A 19 7.68 -7.75 -7.72
C PHE A 19 6.92 -7.15 -6.53
N PHE A 20 5.61 -7.31 -6.48
CA PHE A 20 4.81 -6.83 -5.37
C PHE A 20 5.29 -7.43 -4.03
N ARG A 21 5.46 -8.75 -3.97
CA ARG A 21 5.91 -9.43 -2.74
C ARG A 21 7.35 -9.09 -2.38
N ASP A 22 8.26 -9.14 -3.34
CA ASP A 22 9.69 -9.08 -3.08
C ASP A 22 10.22 -7.65 -3.02
N ASN A 23 9.51 -6.68 -3.60
CA ASN A 23 9.92 -5.28 -3.62
C ASN A 23 8.98 -4.42 -2.80
N THR A 24 7.71 -4.31 -3.19
CA THR A 24 6.76 -3.39 -2.56
C THR A 24 6.54 -3.74 -1.08
N ILE A 25 6.18 -4.98 -0.79
CA ILE A 25 5.91 -5.41 0.59
C ILE A 25 7.17 -5.31 1.45
N LYS A 26 8.32 -5.75 0.93
CA LYS A 26 9.58 -5.69 1.68
C LYS A 26 9.97 -4.25 2.02
N LYS A 27 9.76 -3.31 1.12
CA LYS A 27 10.02 -1.90 1.39
C LYS A 27 9.08 -1.34 2.45
N LEU A 28 7.80 -1.71 2.41
CA LEU A 28 6.84 -1.33 3.44
C LEU A 28 7.24 -1.87 4.80
N GLU A 29 7.63 -3.13 4.87
CA GLU A 29 8.10 -3.75 6.10
C GLU A 29 9.34 -3.05 6.67
N GLY A 30 10.23 -2.62 5.79
CA GLY A 30 11.41 -1.83 6.19
C GLY A 30 11.04 -0.48 6.79
N ILE A 31 9.98 0.14 6.32
CA ILE A 31 9.52 1.45 6.83
C ILE A 31 8.88 1.30 8.22
N ILE A 32 8.03 0.30 8.40
CA ILE A 32 7.28 0.15 9.65
C ILE A 32 7.98 -0.74 10.69
N GLY A 33 9.02 -1.44 10.29
CA GLY A 33 9.81 -2.28 11.20
C GLY A 33 9.11 -3.56 11.66
N LYS A 34 8.14 -4.03 10.91
CA LYS A 34 7.42 -5.28 11.20
C LYS A 34 6.79 -5.85 9.93
N ASP A 35 6.29 -7.07 10.01
CA ASP A 35 5.63 -7.71 8.89
C ASP A 35 4.35 -6.96 8.49
N VAL A 36 4.08 -6.96 7.19
CA VAL A 36 2.86 -6.39 6.61
C VAL A 36 1.95 -7.54 6.21
N ASP A 37 0.72 -7.52 6.69
CA ASP A 37 -0.28 -8.49 6.32
C ASP A 37 -0.82 -8.19 4.92
N ILE A 38 -0.89 -9.20 4.08
CA ILE A 38 -1.43 -9.10 2.74
C ILE A 38 -2.77 -9.82 2.72
N ALA A 39 -3.82 -9.10 2.32
CA ALA A 39 -5.14 -9.68 2.17
C ALA A 39 -5.44 -9.94 0.69
N GLU A 40 -6.06 -11.08 0.41
CA GLU A 40 -6.58 -11.36 -0.92
C GLU A 40 -7.91 -10.64 -1.09
N VAL A 41 -8.08 -9.93 -2.21
CA VAL A 41 -9.34 -9.28 -2.53
C VAL A 41 -10.21 -10.29 -3.29
N GLU A 42 -11.22 -10.82 -2.62
CA GLU A 42 -12.04 -11.90 -3.19
C GLU A 42 -13.10 -11.40 -4.15
N SER A 43 -13.79 -10.31 -3.81
CA SER A 43 -14.88 -9.81 -4.63
C SER A 43 -15.18 -8.34 -4.37
N ASN A 44 -15.86 -7.74 -5.33
CA ASN A 44 -16.53 -6.45 -5.17
C ASN A 44 -18.02 -6.74 -5.25
N LEU A 45 -18.78 -6.38 -4.22
CA LEU A 45 -20.19 -6.75 -4.12
C LEU A 45 -21.11 -6.07 -5.14
N LEU A 46 -20.65 -4.95 -5.71
CA LEU A 46 -21.46 -4.13 -6.59
C LEU A 46 -20.92 -4.02 -8.01
N LEU A 47 -19.61 -4.20 -8.19
CA LEU A 47 -18.92 -3.97 -9.45
C LEU A 47 -17.96 -5.11 -9.74
N GLU A 48 -17.34 -5.08 -10.92
CA GLU A 48 -16.28 -6.00 -11.27
C GLU A 48 -15.11 -5.83 -10.30
N GLN A 49 -14.58 -6.95 -9.83
CA GLN A 49 -13.42 -6.97 -8.95
C GLN A 49 -12.17 -6.60 -9.75
N LYS A 50 -11.44 -5.56 -9.31
CA LYS A 50 -10.30 -4.99 -10.05
C LYS A 50 -8.96 -5.19 -9.36
N TYR A 51 -8.93 -5.82 -8.18
CA TYR A 51 -7.72 -5.93 -7.37
C TYR A 51 -7.45 -7.38 -7.00
N THR A 52 -6.16 -7.71 -6.86
CA THR A 52 -5.72 -9.04 -6.44
C THR A 52 -5.41 -9.07 -4.95
N TYR A 53 -4.57 -8.15 -4.49
CA TYR A 53 -4.13 -8.07 -3.10
C TYR A 53 -4.29 -6.68 -2.54
N TYR A 54 -4.41 -6.64 -1.23
CA TYR A 54 -4.52 -5.42 -0.45
C TYR A 54 -3.57 -5.49 0.73
N CYS A 55 -2.94 -4.37 1.05
CA CYS A 55 -2.25 -4.19 2.32
C CYS A 55 -2.35 -2.73 2.75
N GLU A 56 -2.01 -2.45 4.00
CA GLU A 56 -2.03 -1.09 4.52
C GLU A 56 -0.90 -0.88 5.52
N ILE A 57 -0.48 0.38 5.64
CA ILE A 57 0.33 0.84 6.76
C ILE A 57 -0.37 2.02 7.41
N SER A 58 -0.15 2.20 8.70
CA SER A 58 -0.80 3.26 9.46
C SER A 58 0.20 4.03 10.31
N ALA A 59 -0.16 5.28 10.59
CA ALA A 59 0.53 6.15 11.53
C ALA A 59 -0.51 6.85 12.41
N VAL A 60 -0.08 7.39 13.53
CA VAL A 60 -1.00 8.07 14.45
C VAL A 60 -1.51 9.38 13.85
N SER A 61 -0.75 9.98 12.94
CA SER A 61 -1.08 11.27 12.32
C SER A 61 -0.48 11.37 10.93
N LYS A 62 -0.96 12.36 10.17
CA LYS A 62 -0.38 12.70 8.87
C LYS A 62 1.09 13.09 9.00
N GLU A 63 1.44 13.84 10.04
CA GLU A 63 2.81 14.30 10.27
C GLU A 63 3.76 13.13 10.49
N GLU A 64 3.33 12.11 11.22
CA GLU A 64 4.12 10.90 11.40
C GLU A 64 4.27 10.14 10.10
N MET A 65 3.19 9.98 9.34
CA MET A 65 3.23 9.32 8.04
C MET A 65 4.18 10.05 7.08
N ASP A 66 4.12 11.39 7.05
CA ASP A 66 5.02 12.19 6.22
C ASP A 66 6.48 11.96 6.62
N ARG A 67 6.76 11.88 7.92
CA ARG A 67 8.11 11.60 8.43
C ARG A 67 8.60 10.23 7.97
N MET A 68 7.75 9.21 8.06
CA MET A 68 8.06 7.86 7.60
C MET A 68 8.36 7.84 6.10
N MET A 69 7.56 8.53 5.31
CA MET A 69 7.69 8.55 3.85
C MET A 69 8.84 9.44 3.37
N HIS A 70 9.32 10.38 4.20
CA HIS A 70 10.50 11.20 3.89
C HIS A 70 11.81 10.55 4.36
N SER A 71 11.75 9.44 5.06
CA SER A 71 12.94 8.66 5.39
C SER A 71 13.58 8.09 4.12
N LYS A 72 14.82 7.60 4.22
CA LYS A 72 15.49 6.97 3.09
C LYS A 72 14.64 5.82 2.53
N ALA A 73 14.12 4.96 3.41
CA ALA A 73 13.28 3.84 3.02
C ALA A 73 11.97 4.30 2.36
N GLY A 74 11.35 5.37 2.87
CA GLY A 74 10.15 5.95 2.30
C GLY A 74 10.38 6.52 0.91
N LYS A 75 11.51 7.19 0.69
CA LYS A 75 11.86 7.72 -0.64
C LYS A 75 12.11 6.61 -1.64
N GLU A 76 12.76 5.53 -1.22
CA GLU A 76 12.99 4.36 -2.07
C GLU A 76 11.65 3.70 -2.45
N LEU A 77 10.72 3.61 -1.50
CA LEU A 77 9.37 3.10 -1.78
C LEU A 77 8.66 3.98 -2.81
N ASN A 78 8.67 5.31 -2.63
CA ASN A 78 8.01 6.22 -3.56
C ASN A 78 8.55 6.06 -4.98
N LYS A 79 9.85 5.96 -5.13
CA LYS A 79 10.49 5.74 -6.44
C LYS A 79 10.02 4.43 -7.06
N SER A 80 9.99 3.37 -6.27
CA SER A 80 9.52 2.06 -6.71
C SER A 80 8.05 2.10 -7.13
N LEU A 81 7.20 2.78 -6.35
CA LEU A 81 5.78 2.92 -6.67
C LEU A 81 5.55 3.69 -7.96
N MET A 82 6.34 4.72 -8.23
CA MET A 82 6.24 5.47 -9.49
C MET A 82 6.57 4.57 -10.69
N ASP A 83 7.56 3.72 -10.57
CA ASP A 83 7.91 2.77 -11.63
C ASP A 83 6.85 1.67 -11.79
N PHE A 84 6.08 1.39 -10.73
CA PHE A 84 5.08 0.33 -10.68
C PHE A 84 3.64 0.86 -10.81
N HIS A 85 3.46 2.14 -11.09
CA HIS A 85 2.17 2.84 -10.98
C HIS A 85 1.03 2.22 -11.80
N LYS A 86 1.35 1.53 -12.89
CA LYS A 86 0.33 0.89 -13.75
C LYS A 86 -0.31 -0.33 -13.09
N ASN A 87 0.32 -0.86 -12.06
CA ASN A 87 -0.07 -2.12 -11.43
C ASN A 87 -0.64 -1.95 -10.02
N ILE A 88 -0.60 -0.72 -9.48
CA ILE A 88 -0.97 -0.51 -8.09
C ILE A 88 -1.73 0.81 -7.92
N THR A 89 -2.69 0.80 -7.00
CA THR A 89 -3.40 1.99 -6.55
C THR A 89 -3.04 2.23 -5.10
N VAL A 90 -2.64 3.46 -4.78
CA VAL A 90 -2.31 3.86 -3.41
C VAL A 90 -3.25 4.98 -3.01
N ILE A 91 -3.99 4.76 -1.92
CA ILE A 91 -4.99 5.71 -1.42
C ILE A 91 -4.61 6.11 0.00
N THR A 92 -4.69 7.41 0.29
CA THR A 92 -4.50 7.92 1.65
C THR A 92 -5.85 8.09 2.31
N VAL A 93 -5.94 7.69 3.57
CA VAL A 93 -7.17 7.80 4.37
C VAL A 93 -6.80 8.42 5.71
N ASN A 94 -7.53 9.47 6.09
CA ASN A 94 -7.35 10.11 7.38
C ASN A 94 -8.60 9.89 8.23
N TYR A 95 -8.46 9.10 9.29
CA TYR A 95 -9.55 8.88 10.23
C TYR A 95 -9.68 10.11 11.12
N ASN A 96 -10.80 10.78 10.98
CA ASN A 96 -11.13 11.97 11.75
C ASN A 96 -12.01 11.57 12.93
N GLN A 97 -11.75 12.13 14.12
CA GLN A 97 -12.57 11.84 15.30
C GLN A 97 -13.90 12.58 15.28
N GLU A 98 -14.00 13.64 14.49
CA GLU A 98 -15.25 14.35 14.30
C GLU A 98 -16.16 13.59 13.35
N LYS A 99 -17.39 13.39 13.77
CA LYS A 99 -18.40 12.76 12.92
C LYS A 99 -19.00 13.78 11.98
N ILE A 100 -19.22 13.33 10.77
CA ILE A 100 -19.92 14.11 9.76
C ILE A 100 -21.41 14.23 10.14
#